data_9e067e4e2ef796908f4f75f864cc31fd
#
_entry.id   9e067e4e2ef796908f4f75f864cc31fd
#
_cell.length_a   1.000
_cell.length_b   1.000
_cell.length_c   1.000
_cell.angle_alpha   90.00
_cell.angle_beta   90.00
_cell.angle_gamma   90.00
#
_symmetry.space_group_name_H-M   'P 1'
#
loop_
_entity.id
_entity.type
_entity.pdbx_description
1 polymer ?
#
loop_
_entity_poly.entity_id
_entity_poly.type
_entity_poly.pdbx_seq_one_letter_code
_entity_poly.pdbx_strand_id
1 'polypeptide(L)'
;MRLRLPLIALFAALLAVLVFAGQHYRLFERGWFNLKTWVQPAEQSIGLDRYQVVIEARPIEGLTDDLSALTYDPDRNSLFTVTNASPELIELSLDGRILRRVPLTGFGDPEAVEYVGRDSYVITDEREQRLIRVRLDEDTPFLDAKDAEQLSLGIGLNGNKGFEGLAYDQQGKRLFVAKERDPMLIYEVHGFPHDNPQQPYAVHVVQDRKRDSRLFVRDLSSLQFDERSGHLLALSDESKLVLELDVKGKPLASMSLRKGFQGLSQSVPQAEGIAMDNEGTLYLVSEPNLFLSLIHISEPTRRRGI
;
A
#
# COMPACT_ATOMS: atom_id res chain seq x y z
N MET A 1 -52.67 -16.97 -15.26
CA MET A 1 -51.67 -16.11 -15.93
C MET A 1 -51.17 -14.92 -15.08
N ARG A 2 -51.85 -14.52 -14.01
CA ARG A 2 -51.53 -13.34 -13.18
C ARG A 2 -50.35 -13.51 -12.18
N LEU A 3 -49.92 -14.74 -11.84
CA LEU A 3 -48.85 -15.01 -10.87
C LEU A 3 -47.42 -14.89 -11.45
N ARG A 4 -47.28 -14.87 -12.78
CA ARG A 4 -45.95 -14.85 -13.46
C ARG A 4 -45.32 -13.46 -13.48
N LEU A 5 -46.12 -12.38 -13.57
CA LEU A 5 -45.61 -11.00 -13.62
C LEU A 5 -44.86 -10.58 -12.35
N PRO A 6 -45.39 -10.78 -11.13
CA PRO A 6 -44.69 -10.44 -9.90
C PRO A 6 -43.42 -11.29 -9.67
N LEU A 7 -43.41 -12.55 -10.11
CA LEU A 7 -42.21 -13.39 -10.05
C LEU A 7 -41.11 -12.92 -11.00
N ILE A 8 -41.47 -12.50 -12.23
CA ILE A 8 -40.51 -11.92 -13.19
C ILE A 8 -39.95 -10.60 -12.66
N ALA A 9 -40.79 -9.74 -12.09
CA ALA A 9 -40.37 -8.48 -11.50
C ALA A 9 -39.42 -8.71 -10.30
N LEU A 10 -39.72 -9.66 -9.45
CA LEU A 10 -38.83 -10.04 -8.33
C LEU A 10 -37.50 -10.58 -8.80
N PHE A 11 -37.49 -11.45 -9.83
CA PHE A 11 -36.28 -11.98 -10.41
C PHE A 11 -35.42 -10.87 -11.06
N ALA A 12 -36.05 -9.95 -11.81
CA ALA A 12 -35.36 -8.81 -12.40
C ALA A 12 -34.75 -7.88 -11.35
N ALA A 13 -35.47 -7.61 -10.26
CA ALA A 13 -34.98 -6.83 -9.14
C ALA A 13 -33.77 -7.51 -8.46
N LEU A 14 -33.86 -8.82 -8.19
CA LEU A 14 -32.77 -9.59 -7.62
C LEU A 14 -31.53 -9.58 -8.53
N LEU A 15 -31.73 -9.76 -9.83
CA LEU A 15 -30.64 -9.70 -10.81
C LEU A 15 -29.99 -8.32 -10.85
N ALA A 16 -30.78 -7.24 -10.81
CA ALA A 16 -30.27 -5.87 -10.74
C ALA A 16 -29.41 -5.62 -9.49
N VAL A 17 -29.87 -6.12 -8.34
CA VAL A 17 -29.11 -6.06 -7.07
C VAL A 17 -27.79 -6.85 -7.18
N LEU A 18 -27.82 -8.04 -7.76
CA LEU A 18 -26.61 -8.86 -7.95
C LEU A 18 -25.62 -8.20 -8.90
N VAL A 19 -26.09 -7.61 -10.00
CA VAL A 19 -25.25 -6.88 -10.96
C VAL A 19 -24.67 -5.64 -10.29
N PHE A 20 -25.49 -4.87 -9.57
CA PHE A 20 -25.02 -3.70 -8.83
C PHE A 20 -23.96 -4.08 -7.79
N ALA A 21 -24.22 -5.11 -6.99
CA ALA A 21 -23.25 -5.62 -6.01
C ALA A 21 -21.97 -6.11 -6.70
N GLY A 22 -22.09 -6.85 -7.81
CA GLY A 22 -20.96 -7.34 -8.59
C GLY A 22 -20.08 -6.19 -9.11
N GLN A 23 -20.68 -5.10 -9.58
CA GLN A 23 -19.95 -3.90 -10.02
C GLN A 23 -19.36 -3.13 -8.84
N HIS A 24 -20.16 -2.91 -7.78
CA HIS A 24 -19.73 -2.17 -6.60
C HIS A 24 -18.52 -2.82 -5.92
N TYR A 25 -18.50 -4.15 -5.82
CA TYR A 25 -17.40 -4.91 -5.22
C TYR A 25 -16.32 -5.34 -6.25
N ARG A 26 -16.37 -4.86 -7.48
CA ARG A 26 -15.43 -5.20 -8.56
C ARG A 26 -15.29 -6.72 -8.79
N LEU A 27 -16.34 -7.48 -8.52
CA LEU A 27 -16.29 -8.96 -8.56
C LEU A 27 -16.13 -9.50 -9.98
N PHE A 28 -16.64 -8.79 -10.99
CA PHE A 28 -16.53 -9.21 -12.40
C PHE A 28 -15.09 -9.07 -12.90
N GLU A 29 -14.46 -7.91 -12.66
CA GLU A 29 -13.07 -7.66 -13.03
C GLU A 29 -12.12 -8.61 -12.29
N ARG A 30 -12.36 -8.79 -10.99
CA ARG A 30 -11.59 -9.71 -10.14
C ARG A 30 -11.75 -11.17 -10.57
N GLY A 31 -12.97 -11.60 -10.86
CA GLY A 31 -13.25 -12.94 -11.37
C GLY A 31 -12.60 -13.21 -12.72
N TRP A 32 -12.68 -12.24 -13.64
CA TRP A 32 -12.00 -12.31 -14.94
C TRP A 32 -10.48 -12.36 -14.79
N PHE A 33 -9.90 -11.52 -13.92
CA PHE A 33 -8.48 -11.53 -13.64
C PHE A 33 -8.02 -12.88 -13.08
N ASN A 34 -8.71 -13.41 -12.07
CA ASN A 34 -8.37 -14.71 -11.46
C ASN A 34 -8.47 -15.86 -12.48
N LEU A 35 -9.50 -15.87 -13.33
CA LEU A 35 -9.63 -16.86 -14.41
C LEU A 35 -8.46 -16.78 -15.39
N LYS A 36 -8.10 -15.57 -15.79
CA LYS A 36 -7.00 -15.34 -16.73
C LYS A 36 -5.64 -15.78 -16.16
N THR A 37 -5.35 -15.41 -14.91
CA THR A 37 -4.09 -15.78 -14.24
C THR A 37 -4.02 -17.26 -13.91
N TRP A 38 -5.16 -17.92 -13.67
CA TRP A 38 -5.22 -19.36 -13.52
C TRP A 38 -4.90 -20.12 -14.82
N VAL A 39 -5.37 -19.61 -15.97
CA VAL A 39 -5.09 -20.20 -17.30
C VAL A 39 -3.68 -19.88 -17.78
N GLN A 40 -3.21 -18.68 -17.53
CA GLN A 40 -1.89 -18.15 -17.93
C GLN A 40 -1.26 -17.37 -16.76
N PRO A 41 -0.58 -18.04 -15.84
CA PRO A 41 0.19 -17.37 -14.79
C PRO A 41 1.21 -16.40 -15.40
N ALA A 42 1.41 -15.26 -14.77
CA ALA A 42 2.39 -14.28 -15.20
C ALA A 42 3.81 -14.76 -14.79
N GLU A 43 4.63 -15.11 -15.78
CA GLU A 43 6.00 -15.64 -15.54
C GLU A 43 6.91 -14.65 -14.78
N GLN A 44 6.60 -13.36 -14.84
CA GLN A 44 7.38 -12.28 -14.22
C GLN A 44 6.88 -11.86 -12.83
N SER A 45 5.78 -12.47 -12.33
CA SER A 45 5.26 -12.16 -10.99
C SER A 45 6.26 -12.52 -9.89
N ILE A 46 6.27 -11.72 -8.81
CA ILE A 46 7.02 -12.05 -7.58
C ILE A 46 6.42 -13.27 -6.84
N GLY A 47 5.28 -13.80 -7.31
CA GLY A 47 4.63 -14.97 -6.77
C GLY A 47 3.83 -14.70 -5.49
N LEU A 48 3.01 -13.66 -5.47
CA LEU A 48 2.17 -13.29 -4.32
C LEU A 48 1.29 -14.44 -3.80
N ASP A 49 0.90 -15.37 -4.65
CA ASP A 49 0.12 -16.55 -4.29
C ASP A 49 0.89 -17.57 -3.43
N ARG A 50 2.23 -17.47 -3.40
CA ARG A 50 3.12 -18.36 -2.65
C ARG A 50 3.58 -17.80 -1.31
N TYR A 51 3.12 -16.60 -0.94
CA TYR A 51 3.38 -16.06 0.38
C TYR A 51 2.55 -16.76 1.44
N GLN A 52 3.16 -16.97 2.61
CA GLN A 52 2.51 -17.58 3.78
C GLN A 52 2.78 -16.73 5.02
N VAL A 53 1.75 -16.55 5.84
CA VAL A 53 1.87 -15.81 7.08
C VAL A 53 2.78 -16.53 8.08
N VAL A 54 3.68 -15.77 8.69
CA VAL A 54 4.58 -16.22 9.77
C VAL A 54 4.20 -15.58 11.08
N ILE A 55 3.94 -14.27 11.06
CA ILE A 55 3.38 -13.54 12.21
C ILE A 55 1.98 -13.08 11.78
N GLU A 56 0.95 -13.50 12.51
CA GLU A 56 -0.43 -13.16 12.21
C GLU A 56 -1.00 -12.21 13.25
N ALA A 57 -1.39 -11.01 12.80
CA ALA A 57 -2.18 -10.03 13.56
C ALA A 57 -1.72 -9.84 15.01
N ARG A 58 -0.39 -9.79 15.24
CA ARG A 58 0.17 -9.59 16.57
C ARG A 58 0.05 -8.14 16.98
N PRO A 59 -0.57 -7.81 18.13
CA PRO A 59 -0.59 -6.46 18.64
C PRO A 59 0.83 -5.93 18.89
N ILE A 60 1.09 -4.68 18.46
CA ILE A 60 2.34 -3.98 18.76
C ILE A 60 2.24 -3.46 20.19
N GLU A 61 3.04 -4.05 21.08
CA GLU A 61 3.02 -3.70 22.50
C GLU A 61 3.43 -2.23 22.72
N GLY A 62 2.68 -1.54 23.57
CA GLY A 62 2.92 -0.13 23.88
C GLY A 62 2.39 0.86 22.85
N LEU A 63 1.64 0.41 21.84
CA LEU A 63 0.95 1.24 20.88
C LEU A 63 -0.55 1.14 21.08
N THR A 64 -1.22 2.28 21.24
CA THR A 64 -2.67 2.40 21.47
C THR A 64 -3.36 3.27 20.42
N ASP A 65 -2.60 3.81 19.48
CA ASP A 65 -3.07 4.66 18.39
C ASP A 65 -3.16 3.86 17.09
N ASP A 66 -3.97 4.32 16.17
CA ASP A 66 -4.12 3.72 14.85
C ASP A 66 -2.84 3.91 14.03
N LEU A 67 -2.47 2.85 13.31
CA LEU A 67 -1.29 2.81 12.45
C LEU A 67 -1.67 3.07 11.02
N SER A 68 -1.00 4.04 10.40
CA SER A 68 -1.06 4.31 8.97
C SER A 68 0.30 4.06 8.33
N ALA A 69 0.31 3.38 7.18
CA ALA A 69 1.48 3.08 6.38
C ALA A 69 2.55 2.16 7.01
N LEU A 70 3.45 1.70 6.16
CA LEU A 70 4.65 0.98 6.55
C LEU A 70 5.70 1.11 5.44
N THR A 71 6.96 1.38 5.82
CA THR A 71 8.10 1.33 4.89
C THR A 71 9.27 0.58 5.52
N TYR A 72 10.12 -0.01 4.69
CA TYR A 72 11.35 -0.68 5.13
C TYR A 72 12.56 0.22 4.89
N ASP A 73 13.37 0.41 5.92
CA ASP A 73 14.66 1.09 5.85
C ASP A 73 15.80 0.06 5.76
N PRO A 74 16.44 -0.09 4.58
CA PRO A 74 17.50 -1.05 4.39
C PRO A 74 18.81 -0.67 5.12
N ASP A 75 19.05 0.60 5.44
CA ASP A 75 20.24 1.04 6.15
C ASP A 75 20.19 0.69 7.64
N ARG A 76 18.99 0.75 8.22
CA ARG A 76 18.71 0.44 9.64
C ARG A 76 18.29 -1.01 9.84
N ASN A 77 17.87 -1.68 8.76
CA ASN A 77 17.24 -2.99 8.79
C ASN A 77 16.04 -3.03 9.74
N SER A 78 15.18 -2.03 9.62
CA SER A 78 14.00 -1.81 10.45
C SER A 78 12.84 -1.31 9.60
N LEU A 79 11.66 -1.22 10.21
CA LEU A 79 10.44 -0.73 9.58
C LEU A 79 10.04 0.60 10.20
N PHE A 80 9.40 1.46 9.43
CA PHE A 80 8.83 2.70 9.93
C PHE A 80 7.35 2.80 9.59
N THR A 81 6.59 3.33 10.55
CA THR A 81 5.15 3.60 10.44
C THR A 81 4.84 4.96 11.05
N VAL A 82 3.67 5.50 10.75
CA VAL A 82 3.17 6.73 11.36
C VAL A 82 1.87 6.48 12.10
N THR A 83 1.56 7.36 13.05
CA THR A 83 0.26 7.44 13.73
C THR A 83 -0.37 8.79 13.45
N ASN A 84 -1.70 8.89 13.45
CA ASN A 84 -2.43 10.10 13.07
C ASN A 84 -3.08 10.84 14.26
N ALA A 85 -3.68 10.17 15.22
CA ALA A 85 -4.33 10.82 16.37
C ALA A 85 -3.33 11.53 17.29
N SER A 86 -2.18 10.90 17.52
CA SER A 86 -1.01 11.50 18.18
C SER A 86 0.17 11.36 17.21
N PRO A 87 0.42 12.34 16.31
CA PRO A 87 1.38 12.20 15.24
C PRO A 87 2.79 11.82 15.70
N GLU A 88 3.24 10.62 15.37
CA GLU A 88 4.57 10.10 15.64
C GLU A 88 5.09 9.33 14.41
N LEU A 89 6.40 9.37 14.18
CA LEU A 89 7.12 8.42 13.35
C LEU A 89 7.69 7.33 14.27
N ILE A 90 7.31 6.08 14.02
CA ILE A 90 7.65 4.96 14.89
C ILE A 90 8.54 3.98 14.14
N GLU A 91 9.69 3.69 14.70
CA GLU A 91 10.59 2.65 14.20
C GLU A 91 10.24 1.31 14.87
N LEU A 92 10.08 0.28 14.04
CA LEU A 92 9.76 -1.08 14.46
C LEU A 92 10.88 -2.04 14.02
N SER A 93 11.15 -3.04 14.83
CA SER A 93 11.94 -4.19 14.41
C SER A 93 11.17 -5.05 13.41
N LEU A 94 11.86 -5.92 12.67
CA LEU A 94 11.25 -6.84 11.70
C LEU A 94 10.31 -7.88 12.35
N ASP A 95 10.30 -7.95 13.67
CA ASP A 95 9.33 -8.73 14.42
C ASP A 95 8.25 -7.86 15.12
N GLY A 96 8.13 -6.57 14.75
CA GLY A 96 7.05 -5.68 15.16
C GLY A 96 7.16 -5.14 16.60
N ARG A 97 8.38 -5.04 17.16
CA ARG A 97 8.60 -4.35 18.44
C ARG A 97 8.98 -2.91 18.21
N ILE A 98 8.49 -2.00 19.02
CA ILE A 98 8.88 -0.59 18.98
C ILE A 98 10.35 -0.46 19.37
N LEU A 99 11.15 0.13 18.49
CA LEU A 99 12.55 0.47 18.72
C LEU A 99 12.70 1.93 19.13
N ARG A 100 11.92 2.83 18.48
CA ARG A 100 11.99 4.27 18.71
C ARG A 100 10.66 4.94 18.39
N ARG A 101 10.38 6.06 19.08
CA ARG A 101 9.28 6.97 18.78
C ARG A 101 9.82 8.36 18.58
N VAL A 102 9.37 9.05 17.56
CA VAL A 102 9.78 10.40 17.21
C VAL A 102 8.54 11.24 16.97
N PRO A 103 8.23 12.19 17.86
CA PRO A 103 7.08 13.07 17.70
C PRO A 103 7.13 13.88 16.40
N LEU A 104 5.98 14.02 15.74
CA LEU A 104 5.79 14.83 14.54
C LEU A 104 5.05 16.12 14.92
N THR A 105 5.64 17.27 14.59
CA THR A 105 5.06 18.59 14.84
C THR A 105 4.73 19.28 13.54
N GLY A 106 3.54 19.89 13.45
CA GLY A 106 3.10 20.59 12.23
C GLY A 106 2.60 19.66 11.12
N PHE A 107 2.36 18.38 11.44
CA PHE A 107 1.66 17.42 10.61
C PHE A 107 0.20 17.39 11.05
N GLY A 108 -0.72 17.56 10.10
CA GLY A 108 -2.14 17.60 10.40
C GLY A 108 -2.78 16.22 10.47
N ASP A 109 -2.37 15.33 9.57
CA ASP A 109 -2.92 13.99 9.41
C ASP A 109 -1.93 13.12 8.62
N PRO A 110 -0.89 12.55 9.28
CA PRO A 110 0.09 11.72 8.60
C PRO A 110 -0.50 10.33 8.30
N GLU A 111 -0.65 10.00 7.00
CA GLU A 111 -1.26 8.76 6.53
C GLU A 111 -0.30 7.84 5.76
N ALA A 112 0.82 8.36 5.26
CA ALA A 112 1.82 7.54 4.61
C ALA A 112 3.24 7.95 4.99
N VAL A 113 4.16 6.97 5.00
CA VAL A 113 5.59 7.18 5.14
C VAL A 113 6.35 6.30 4.16
N GLU A 114 7.40 6.84 3.55
CA GLU A 114 8.27 6.11 2.63
C GLU A 114 9.73 6.49 2.81
N TYR A 115 10.58 5.47 2.89
CA TYR A 115 12.03 5.63 2.85
C TYR A 115 12.49 6.05 1.45
N VAL A 116 13.21 7.18 1.35
CA VAL A 116 13.66 7.73 0.06
C VAL A 116 15.18 7.84 -0.06
N GLY A 117 15.91 7.37 0.93
CA GLY A 117 17.36 7.35 0.98
C GLY A 117 17.85 7.50 2.41
N ARG A 118 19.17 7.41 2.60
CA ARG A 118 19.77 7.39 3.93
C ARG A 118 19.28 8.53 4.81
N ASP A 119 18.76 8.16 5.98
CA ASP A 119 18.20 9.05 6.99
C ASP A 119 17.09 9.98 6.44
N SER A 120 16.45 9.63 5.34
CA SER A 120 15.49 10.49 4.65
C SER A 120 14.19 9.76 4.35
N TYR A 121 13.07 10.37 4.76
CA TYR A 121 11.73 9.82 4.59
C TYR A 121 10.82 10.89 4.02
N VAL A 122 9.80 10.47 3.29
CA VAL A 122 8.67 11.32 2.88
C VAL A 122 7.46 10.87 3.68
N ILE A 123 6.78 11.81 4.31
CA ILE A 123 5.53 11.59 5.04
C ILE A 123 4.43 12.40 4.34
N THR A 124 3.26 11.81 4.15
CA THR A 124 2.09 12.56 3.68
C THR A 124 1.42 13.29 4.85
N ASP A 125 0.84 14.44 4.56
CA ASP A 125 -0.14 15.10 5.39
C ASP A 125 -1.43 15.19 4.57
N GLU A 126 -2.38 14.32 4.87
CA GLU A 126 -3.61 14.17 4.10
C GLU A 126 -4.44 15.45 4.13
N ARG A 127 -4.59 16.05 5.30
CA ARG A 127 -5.41 17.25 5.51
C ARG A 127 -4.97 18.43 4.66
N GLU A 128 -3.65 18.61 4.53
CA GLU A 128 -3.04 19.71 3.76
C GLU A 128 -2.61 19.29 2.35
N GLN A 129 -2.80 18.02 2.01
CA GLN A 129 -2.38 17.41 0.72
C GLN A 129 -0.90 17.69 0.41
N ARG A 130 -0.03 17.46 1.40
CA ARG A 130 1.40 17.71 1.32
C ARG A 130 2.20 16.43 1.38
N LEU A 131 3.31 16.44 0.67
CA LEU A 131 4.43 15.52 0.83
C LEU A 131 5.52 16.27 1.59
N ILE A 132 5.98 15.73 2.71
CA ILE A 132 6.94 16.38 3.60
C ILE A 132 8.16 15.48 3.73
N ARG A 133 9.32 15.95 3.24
CA ARG A 133 10.58 15.25 3.38
C ARG A 133 11.21 15.57 4.73
N VAL A 134 11.43 14.57 5.56
CA VAL A 134 12.09 14.69 6.85
C VAL A 134 13.44 13.96 6.85
N ARG A 135 14.34 14.37 7.75
CA ARG A 135 15.60 13.69 8.01
C ARG A 135 15.64 13.20 9.45
N LEU A 136 15.95 11.92 9.61
CA LEU A 136 15.98 11.23 10.89
C LEU A 136 17.37 10.62 11.12
N ASP A 137 18.18 11.28 11.91
CA ASP A 137 19.42 10.71 12.45
C ASP A 137 19.19 10.07 13.84
N GLU A 138 20.26 9.53 14.43
CA GLU A 138 20.18 8.83 15.73
C GLU A 138 19.75 9.76 16.88
N ASP A 139 20.14 11.03 16.82
CA ASP A 139 19.93 12.01 17.89
C ASP A 139 18.67 12.87 17.69
N THR A 140 17.91 12.70 16.60
CA THR A 140 16.72 13.51 16.29
C THR A 140 15.64 13.32 17.35
N PRO A 141 15.30 14.35 18.16
CA PRO A 141 14.33 14.22 19.25
C PRO A 141 12.88 14.37 18.80
N PHE A 142 12.63 15.11 17.74
CA PHE A 142 11.32 15.33 17.09
C PHE A 142 11.53 15.81 15.66
N LEU A 143 10.49 15.76 14.85
CA LEU A 143 10.48 16.26 13.48
C LEU A 143 9.44 17.37 13.34
N ASP A 144 9.83 18.51 12.75
CA ASP A 144 8.94 19.66 12.55
C ASP A 144 8.77 19.92 11.05
N ALA A 145 7.53 19.86 10.58
CA ALA A 145 7.18 20.07 9.17
C ALA A 145 7.64 21.43 8.63
N LYS A 146 7.67 22.47 9.48
CA LYS A 146 8.08 23.84 9.04
C LYS A 146 9.52 23.93 8.57
N ASP A 147 10.40 23.06 9.08
CA ASP A 147 11.83 23.02 8.76
C ASP A 147 12.15 22.03 7.63
N ALA A 148 11.12 21.37 7.08
CA ALA A 148 11.23 20.32 6.10
C ALA A 148 10.97 20.82 4.67
N GLU A 149 11.53 20.11 3.68
CA GLU A 149 11.18 20.29 2.27
C GLU A 149 9.74 19.79 2.06
N GLN A 150 8.90 20.61 1.45
CA GLN A 150 7.47 20.31 1.27
C GLN A 150 7.05 20.49 -0.17
N LEU A 151 6.13 19.62 -0.61
CA LEU A 151 5.47 19.72 -1.90
C LEU A 151 3.96 19.56 -1.70
N SER A 152 3.17 20.60 -1.97
CA SER A 152 1.71 20.50 -2.00
C SER A 152 1.23 20.07 -3.37
N LEU A 153 0.44 19.00 -3.42
CA LEU A 153 -0.21 18.52 -4.63
C LEU A 153 -1.69 18.91 -4.58
N GLY A 154 -2.03 20.09 -5.13
CA GLY A 154 -3.39 20.61 -5.13
C GLY A 154 -4.34 19.86 -6.07
N ILE A 155 -4.71 18.63 -5.74
CA ILE A 155 -5.56 17.73 -6.55
C ILE A 155 -7.04 17.76 -6.16
N GLY A 156 -7.52 18.91 -5.71
CA GLY A 156 -8.91 19.17 -5.37
C GLY A 156 -9.22 19.04 -3.88
N LEU A 157 -10.32 19.68 -3.47
CA LEU A 157 -10.80 19.65 -2.08
C LEU A 157 -11.66 18.41 -1.88
N ASN A 158 -11.08 17.26 -1.54
CA ASN A 158 -11.79 15.99 -1.40
C ASN A 158 -12.01 15.51 0.05
N GLY A 159 -11.80 16.38 1.04
CA GLY A 159 -11.93 15.99 2.47
C GLY A 159 -10.92 14.90 2.83
N ASN A 160 -11.31 13.94 3.68
CA ASN A 160 -10.51 12.78 4.11
C ASN A 160 -10.43 11.70 3.03
N LYS A 161 -9.92 12.01 1.82
CA LYS A 161 -9.72 11.07 0.71
C LYS A 161 -8.45 11.45 -0.03
N GLY A 162 -7.40 11.65 0.75
CA GLY A 162 -6.13 12.19 0.30
C GLY A 162 -5.11 11.14 -0.09
N PHE A 163 -3.88 11.35 0.37
CA PHE A 163 -2.74 10.52 0.04
C PHE A 163 -2.48 9.50 1.15
N GLU A 164 -2.84 8.26 0.91
CA GLU A 164 -2.70 7.18 1.88
C GLU A 164 -1.56 6.20 1.55
N GLY A 165 -1.02 6.21 0.35
CA GLY A 165 0.05 5.32 -0.05
C GLY A 165 1.23 6.03 -0.68
N LEU A 166 2.44 5.66 -0.25
CA LEU A 166 3.69 6.08 -0.86
C LEU A 166 4.53 4.86 -1.24
N ALA A 167 5.28 4.97 -2.33
CA ALA A 167 6.35 4.05 -2.67
C ALA A 167 7.41 4.78 -3.49
N TYR A 168 8.68 4.46 -3.30
CA TYR A 168 9.77 5.14 -3.98
C TYR A 168 10.60 4.19 -4.82
N ASP A 169 10.77 4.54 -6.09
CA ASP A 169 11.70 3.91 -7.03
C ASP A 169 13.05 4.60 -6.90
N GLN A 170 13.98 3.97 -6.18
CA GLN A 170 15.33 4.50 -5.92
C GLN A 170 16.15 4.66 -7.20
N GLN A 171 15.97 3.75 -8.17
CA GLN A 171 16.70 3.79 -9.43
C GLN A 171 16.10 4.82 -10.39
N GLY A 172 14.78 4.84 -10.51
CA GLY A 172 14.05 5.78 -11.37
C GLY A 172 13.91 7.18 -10.78
N LYS A 173 14.27 7.38 -9.49
CA LYS A 173 14.14 8.66 -8.76
C LYS A 173 12.73 9.25 -8.87
N ARG A 174 11.73 8.42 -8.62
CA ARG A 174 10.32 8.82 -8.65
C ARG A 174 9.55 8.30 -7.44
N LEU A 175 8.67 9.13 -6.93
CA LEU A 175 7.77 8.80 -5.86
C LEU A 175 6.38 8.48 -6.43
N PHE A 176 5.84 7.32 -6.08
CA PHE A 176 4.45 6.98 -6.33
C PHE A 176 3.61 7.45 -5.14
N VAL A 177 2.51 8.11 -5.45
CA VAL A 177 1.59 8.66 -4.45
C VAL A 177 0.19 8.16 -4.76
N ALA A 178 -0.37 7.34 -3.87
CA ALA A 178 -1.73 6.84 -4.01
C ALA A 178 -2.74 7.82 -3.44
N LYS A 179 -3.73 8.18 -4.26
CA LYS A 179 -4.98 8.79 -3.79
C LYS A 179 -5.97 7.67 -3.53
N GLU A 180 -6.49 7.60 -2.31
CA GLU A 180 -7.31 6.52 -1.80
C GLU A 180 -8.47 6.16 -2.74
N ARG A 181 -9.37 7.11 -3.00
CA ARG A 181 -10.60 6.89 -3.80
C ARG A 181 -11.19 8.21 -4.31
N ASP A 182 -12.24 8.15 -5.09
CA ASP A 182 -13.08 9.22 -5.63
C ASP A 182 -12.35 10.35 -6.39
N PRO A 183 -11.64 10.08 -7.46
CA PRO A 183 -11.28 8.79 -8.03
C PRO A 183 -10.00 8.22 -7.41
N MET A 184 -9.88 6.89 -7.42
CA MET A 184 -8.67 6.16 -7.09
C MET A 184 -7.60 6.40 -8.17
N LEU A 185 -6.43 6.91 -7.78
CA LEU A 185 -5.35 7.32 -8.68
C LEU A 185 -3.97 7.00 -8.06
N ILE A 186 -2.98 6.77 -8.91
CA ILE A 186 -1.58 6.74 -8.50
C ILE A 186 -0.85 7.81 -9.30
N TYR A 187 -0.26 8.78 -8.63
CA TYR A 187 0.60 9.79 -9.24
C TYR A 187 2.05 9.34 -9.23
N GLU A 188 2.80 9.72 -10.26
CA GLU A 188 4.26 9.60 -10.30
C GLU A 188 4.84 10.99 -10.17
N VAL A 189 5.59 11.23 -9.11
CA VAL A 189 6.20 12.52 -8.79
C VAL A 189 7.70 12.41 -9.03
N HIS A 190 8.21 13.19 -9.98
CA HIS A 190 9.63 13.29 -10.30
C HIS A 190 10.18 14.62 -9.81
N GLY A 191 11.42 14.63 -9.29
CA GLY A 191 12.09 15.83 -8.80
C GLY A 191 11.73 16.21 -7.35
N PHE A 192 10.97 15.36 -6.66
CA PHE A 192 10.77 15.42 -5.21
C PHE A 192 10.96 14.00 -4.62
N PRO A 193 11.72 13.84 -3.53
CA PRO A 193 12.55 14.86 -2.87
C PRO A 193 13.65 15.41 -3.78
N HIS A 194 14.09 16.65 -3.53
CA HIS A 194 15.14 17.27 -4.34
C HIS A 194 16.52 16.94 -3.76
N ASP A 195 17.25 16.04 -4.43
CA ASP A 195 18.53 15.53 -3.95
C ASP A 195 19.76 16.26 -4.52
N ASN A 196 19.58 17.05 -5.58
CA ASN A 196 20.69 17.74 -6.24
C ASN A 196 20.57 19.26 -6.17
N PRO A 197 21.18 19.93 -5.17
CA PRO A 197 21.09 21.38 -5.02
C PRO A 197 21.75 22.18 -6.16
N GLN A 198 22.52 21.51 -7.05
CA GLN A 198 23.11 22.15 -8.24
C GLN A 198 22.15 22.20 -9.43
N GLN A 199 21.02 21.49 -9.37
CA GLN A 199 19.98 21.53 -10.39
C GLN A 199 18.82 22.43 -9.94
N PRO A 200 18.16 23.12 -10.87
CA PRO A 200 16.93 23.85 -10.54
C PRO A 200 15.87 22.91 -9.97
N TYR A 201 15.16 23.37 -8.95
CA TYR A 201 14.02 22.64 -8.42
C TYR A 201 12.92 22.60 -9.48
N ALA A 202 12.61 21.40 -9.96
CA ALA A 202 11.56 21.18 -10.94
C ALA A 202 10.82 19.88 -10.61
N VAL A 203 9.52 19.97 -10.40
CA VAL A 203 8.66 18.82 -10.10
C VAL A 203 7.75 18.54 -11.29
N HIS A 204 7.70 17.27 -11.69
CA HIS A 204 6.79 16.78 -12.70
C HIS A 204 5.87 15.74 -12.08
N VAL A 205 4.56 15.97 -12.15
CA VAL A 205 3.55 15.02 -11.68
C VAL A 205 2.86 14.39 -12.88
N VAL A 206 2.95 13.08 -12.98
CA VAL A 206 2.39 12.30 -14.08
C VAL A 206 1.29 11.38 -13.56
N GLN A 207 0.19 11.30 -14.30
CA GLN A 207 -0.88 10.34 -14.07
C GLN A 207 -0.92 9.33 -15.22
N ASP A 208 -0.83 8.04 -14.91
CA ASP A 208 -1.06 6.98 -15.89
C ASP A 208 -2.52 6.49 -15.85
N ARG A 209 -3.37 7.13 -16.67
CA ARG A 209 -4.79 6.77 -16.79
C ARG A 209 -5.01 5.31 -17.19
N LYS A 210 -4.07 4.70 -17.91
CA LYS A 210 -4.18 3.31 -18.35
C LYS A 210 -3.92 2.34 -17.19
N ARG A 211 -2.97 2.63 -16.31
CA ARG A 211 -2.75 1.92 -15.06
C ARG A 211 -3.98 2.05 -14.16
N ASP A 212 -4.38 3.30 -13.89
CA ASP A 212 -5.47 3.59 -12.95
C ASP A 212 -6.79 2.91 -13.38
N SER A 213 -7.08 2.86 -14.68
CA SER A 213 -8.27 2.16 -15.20
C SER A 213 -8.25 0.65 -15.04
N ARG A 214 -7.10 0.05 -14.75
CA ARG A 214 -6.91 -1.40 -14.56
C ARG A 214 -6.96 -1.84 -13.11
N LEU A 215 -6.95 -0.88 -12.18
CA LEU A 215 -7.09 -1.16 -10.77
C LEU A 215 -8.50 -1.69 -10.49
N PHE A 216 -8.61 -2.98 -10.13
CA PHE A 216 -9.87 -3.62 -9.80
C PHE A 216 -10.08 -3.75 -8.28
N VAL A 217 -9.52 -2.81 -7.55
CA VAL A 217 -9.67 -2.63 -6.10
C VAL A 217 -10.64 -1.48 -5.81
N ARG A 218 -11.06 -1.34 -4.56
CA ARG A 218 -12.06 -0.34 -4.15
C ARG A 218 -11.45 0.91 -3.54
N ASP A 219 -10.23 0.78 -3.05
CA ASP A 219 -9.42 1.81 -2.40
C ASP A 219 -7.93 1.51 -2.61
N LEU A 220 -7.07 2.43 -2.20
CA LEU A 220 -5.63 2.29 -2.13
C LEU A 220 -5.16 2.78 -0.76
N SER A 221 -4.94 1.86 0.18
CA SER A 221 -4.48 2.18 1.53
C SER A 221 -2.96 2.21 1.67
N SER A 222 -2.20 1.53 0.81
CA SER A 222 -0.73 1.62 0.80
C SER A 222 -0.13 1.20 -0.53
N LEU A 223 1.14 1.58 -0.75
CA LEU A 223 1.95 1.17 -1.89
C LEU A 223 3.30 0.61 -1.42
N GLN A 224 3.90 -0.29 -2.22
CA GLN A 224 5.27 -0.74 -2.08
C GLN A 224 5.88 -0.94 -3.46
N PHE A 225 7.06 -0.37 -3.71
CA PHE A 225 7.82 -0.62 -4.93
C PHE A 225 8.89 -1.69 -4.68
N ASP A 226 8.90 -2.75 -5.49
CA ASP A 226 9.94 -3.77 -5.43
C ASP A 226 11.03 -3.45 -6.46
N GLU A 227 12.17 -2.98 -5.99
CA GLU A 227 13.34 -2.60 -6.81
C GLU A 227 13.90 -3.75 -7.66
N ARG A 228 13.69 -5.00 -7.25
CA ARG A 228 14.23 -6.18 -7.94
C ARG A 228 13.45 -6.52 -9.20
N SER A 229 12.13 -6.40 -9.14
CA SER A 229 11.24 -6.68 -10.27
C SER A 229 10.84 -5.42 -11.04
N GLY A 230 10.93 -4.25 -10.41
CA GLY A 230 10.37 -3.00 -10.88
C GLY A 230 8.83 -2.97 -10.77
N HIS A 231 8.24 -3.84 -9.95
CA HIS A 231 6.80 -3.94 -9.80
C HIS A 231 6.29 -3.08 -8.64
N LEU A 232 5.07 -2.59 -8.79
CA LEU A 232 4.37 -1.86 -7.76
C LEU A 232 3.33 -2.78 -7.10
N LEU A 233 3.38 -2.89 -5.77
CA LEU A 233 2.36 -3.53 -4.98
C LEU A 233 1.39 -2.48 -4.46
N ALA A 234 0.10 -2.70 -4.68
CA ALA A 234 -0.97 -1.84 -4.19
C ALA A 234 -1.81 -2.60 -3.16
N LEU A 235 -1.85 -2.08 -1.94
CA LEU A 235 -2.69 -2.60 -0.87
C LEU A 235 -4.07 -1.97 -0.95
N SER A 236 -5.11 -2.78 -0.77
CA SER A 236 -6.49 -2.34 -0.67
C SER A 236 -7.16 -2.98 0.54
N ASP A 237 -7.54 -2.15 1.50
CA ASP A 237 -8.26 -2.62 2.68
C ASP A 237 -9.68 -3.07 2.34
N GLU A 238 -10.46 -2.24 1.66
CA GLU A 238 -11.85 -2.57 1.33
C GLU A 238 -11.96 -3.83 0.44
N SER A 239 -10.97 -4.09 -0.41
CA SER A 239 -10.93 -5.31 -1.23
C SER A 239 -10.30 -6.49 -0.50
N LYS A 240 -9.60 -6.27 0.63
CA LYS A 240 -8.84 -7.26 1.38
C LYS A 240 -7.87 -8.00 0.49
N LEU A 241 -7.01 -7.24 -0.23
CA LEU A 241 -6.00 -7.83 -1.12
C LEU A 241 -4.80 -6.91 -1.34
N VAL A 242 -3.69 -7.54 -1.73
CA VAL A 242 -2.53 -6.89 -2.35
C VAL A 242 -2.56 -7.21 -3.84
N LEU A 243 -2.40 -6.19 -4.69
CA LEU A 243 -2.36 -6.29 -6.14
C LEU A 243 -0.95 -5.99 -6.64
N GLU A 244 -0.36 -6.88 -7.44
CA GLU A 244 0.92 -6.68 -8.11
C GLU A 244 0.70 -6.09 -9.51
N LEU A 245 1.38 -5.00 -9.80
CA LEU A 245 1.39 -4.31 -11.09
C LEU A 245 2.78 -4.37 -11.71
N ASP A 246 2.87 -4.70 -13.02
CA ASP A 246 4.13 -4.61 -13.76
C ASP A 246 4.56 -3.16 -14.02
N VAL A 247 5.74 -2.99 -14.59
CA VAL A 247 6.32 -1.68 -14.96
C VAL A 247 5.42 -0.84 -15.90
N LYS A 248 4.40 -1.43 -16.52
CA LYS A 248 3.41 -0.77 -17.38
C LYS A 248 2.04 -0.63 -16.69
N GLY A 249 2.00 -0.85 -15.38
CA GLY A 249 0.78 -0.79 -14.59
C GLY A 249 -0.27 -1.85 -14.94
N LYS A 250 0.15 -3.01 -15.46
CA LYS A 250 -0.76 -4.13 -15.75
C LYS A 250 -0.78 -5.07 -14.55
N PRO A 251 -1.95 -5.45 -14.04
CA PRO A 251 -2.07 -6.46 -13.00
C PRO A 251 -1.45 -7.81 -13.41
N LEU A 252 -0.57 -8.35 -12.56
CA LEU A 252 0.12 -9.63 -12.74
C LEU A 252 -0.41 -10.70 -11.79
N ALA A 253 -0.51 -10.37 -10.51
CA ALA A 253 -0.93 -11.29 -9.45
C ALA A 253 -1.71 -10.53 -8.37
N SER A 254 -2.40 -11.27 -7.52
CA SER A 254 -3.02 -10.71 -6.31
C SER A 254 -2.96 -11.71 -5.16
N MET A 255 -2.80 -11.19 -3.94
CA MET A 255 -2.80 -11.94 -2.69
C MET A 255 -4.00 -11.54 -1.86
N SER A 256 -4.79 -12.53 -1.40
CA SER A 256 -5.96 -12.27 -0.56
C SER A 256 -5.58 -12.16 0.91
N LEU A 257 -6.09 -11.14 1.59
CA LEU A 257 -5.94 -10.94 3.03
C LEU A 257 -7.16 -11.47 3.82
N ARG A 258 -7.92 -12.38 3.22
CA ARG A 258 -9.09 -12.99 3.85
C ARG A 258 -8.71 -14.30 4.54
N LYS A 259 -9.47 -14.64 5.57
CA LYS A 259 -9.40 -15.93 6.26
C LYS A 259 -9.36 -17.10 5.28
N GLY A 260 -8.45 -18.05 5.54
CA GLY A 260 -8.26 -19.28 4.75
C GLY A 260 -7.32 -19.12 3.55
N PHE A 261 -6.81 -17.90 3.28
CA PHE A 261 -5.79 -17.65 2.27
C PHE A 261 -4.44 -17.37 2.96
N GLN A 262 -3.33 -17.68 2.31
CA GLN A 262 -1.96 -17.45 2.80
C GLN A 262 -1.68 -17.95 4.24
N GLY A 263 -2.42 -18.95 4.71
CA GLY A 263 -2.33 -19.46 6.07
C GLY A 263 -3.05 -18.60 7.13
N LEU A 264 -3.77 -17.55 6.74
CA LEU A 264 -4.49 -16.66 7.65
C LEU A 264 -5.63 -17.40 8.36
N SER A 265 -5.64 -17.38 9.68
CA SER A 265 -6.71 -17.89 10.53
C SER A 265 -7.91 -16.95 10.61
N GLN A 266 -7.68 -15.65 10.39
CA GLN A 266 -8.69 -14.60 10.35
C GLN A 266 -8.42 -13.68 9.16
N SER A 267 -9.43 -12.92 8.70
CA SER A 267 -9.19 -11.84 7.72
C SER A 267 -8.47 -10.70 8.41
N VAL A 268 -7.50 -10.10 7.72
CA VAL A 268 -6.85 -8.88 8.21
C VAL A 268 -7.89 -7.78 8.33
N PRO A 269 -8.03 -7.10 9.48
CA PRO A 269 -9.14 -6.18 9.71
C PRO A 269 -9.11 -4.98 8.77
N GLN A 270 -8.22 -4.04 9.01
CA GLN A 270 -8.07 -2.78 8.28
C GLN A 270 -6.58 -2.61 7.97
N ALA A 271 -6.15 -3.11 6.79
CA ALA A 271 -4.76 -3.13 6.40
C ALA A 271 -4.35 -1.77 5.82
N GLU A 272 -3.46 -1.04 6.51
CA GLU A 272 -3.09 0.34 6.17
C GLU A 272 -1.62 0.50 5.75
N GLY A 273 -0.78 -0.49 5.95
CA GLY A 273 0.62 -0.42 5.55
C GLY A 273 1.15 -1.71 4.97
N ILE A 274 1.97 -1.60 3.92
CA ILE A 274 2.72 -2.71 3.33
C ILE A 274 4.16 -2.29 3.08
N ALA A 275 5.11 -3.16 3.45
CA ALA A 275 6.53 -3.01 3.15
C ALA A 275 7.14 -4.35 2.74
N MET A 276 8.26 -4.30 2.03
CA MET A 276 9.05 -5.48 1.66
C MET A 276 10.52 -5.25 1.98
N ASP A 277 11.15 -6.21 2.65
CA ASP A 277 12.59 -6.15 2.91
C ASP A 277 13.44 -6.66 1.71
N ASN A 278 14.76 -6.55 1.86
CA ASN A 278 15.71 -7.00 0.84
C ASN A 278 15.68 -8.52 0.59
N GLU A 279 15.13 -9.31 1.51
CA GLU A 279 15.00 -10.77 1.39
C GLU A 279 13.68 -11.16 0.71
N GLY A 280 12.77 -10.20 0.56
CA GLY A 280 11.43 -10.37 -0.02
C GLY A 280 10.38 -10.80 1.00
N THR A 281 10.62 -10.59 2.29
CA THR A 281 9.59 -10.74 3.32
C THR A 281 8.62 -9.58 3.20
N LEU A 282 7.33 -9.86 3.14
CA LEU A 282 6.27 -8.85 3.19
C LEU A 282 5.86 -8.61 4.65
N TYR A 283 5.74 -7.35 4.99
CA TYR A 283 5.23 -6.86 6.26
C TYR A 283 3.97 -6.06 6.03
N LEU A 284 3.01 -6.21 6.93
CA LEU A 284 1.77 -5.48 6.91
C LEU A 284 1.49 -4.93 8.32
N VAL A 285 0.93 -3.74 8.37
CA VAL A 285 0.27 -3.22 9.56
C VAL A 285 -1.22 -3.04 9.29
N SER A 286 -2.00 -3.19 10.36
CA SER A 286 -3.46 -3.13 10.30
C SER A 286 -3.98 -2.46 11.55
N GLU A 287 -4.97 -1.61 11.42
CA GLU A 287 -5.59 -0.99 12.58
C GLU A 287 -6.22 -2.01 13.54
N PRO A 288 -6.23 -1.67 14.83
CA PRO A 288 -5.68 -0.44 15.40
C PRO A 288 -4.14 -0.46 15.53
N ASN A 289 -3.50 -1.61 15.73
CA ASN A 289 -2.06 -1.72 16.01
C ASN A 289 -1.53 -3.14 15.76
N LEU A 290 -2.01 -3.79 14.72
CA LEU A 290 -1.66 -5.17 14.41
C LEU A 290 -0.49 -5.25 13.43
N PHE A 291 0.41 -6.19 13.68
CA PHE A 291 1.57 -6.49 12.85
C PHE A 291 1.47 -7.89 12.23
N LEU A 292 1.80 -7.99 10.95
CA LEU A 292 1.87 -9.26 10.22
C LEU A 292 3.19 -9.33 9.44
N SER A 293 3.70 -10.55 9.27
CA SER A 293 4.75 -10.83 8.31
C SER A 293 4.45 -12.09 7.50
N LEU A 294 4.82 -12.06 6.22
CA LEU A 294 4.63 -13.16 5.28
C LEU A 294 5.93 -13.44 4.53
N ILE A 295 6.27 -14.69 4.38
CA ILE A 295 7.44 -15.13 3.62
C ILE A 295 7.03 -15.86 2.35
N HIS A 296 7.85 -15.75 1.31
CA HIS A 296 7.67 -16.50 0.09
C HIS A 296 8.14 -17.94 0.28
N ILE A 297 7.25 -18.93 0.08
CA ILE A 297 7.62 -20.35 0.13
C ILE A 297 8.03 -20.78 -1.27
N SER A 298 9.33 -21.04 -1.46
CA SER A 298 9.85 -21.64 -2.67
C SER A 298 9.41 -23.11 -2.75
N GLU A 299 8.91 -23.56 -3.90
CA GLU A 299 8.67 -24.99 -4.09
C GLU A 299 10.00 -25.75 -3.89
N PRO A 300 9.99 -26.88 -3.14
CA PRO A 300 11.17 -27.70 -3.05
C PRO A 300 11.58 -28.12 -4.45
N THR A 301 12.80 -27.81 -4.84
CA THR A 301 13.38 -28.18 -6.14
C THR A 301 13.23 -29.69 -6.29
N ARG A 302 12.32 -30.16 -7.14
CA ARG A 302 12.29 -31.60 -7.52
C ARG A 302 13.65 -31.89 -8.11
N ARG A 303 14.53 -32.55 -7.31
CA ARG A 303 15.72 -33.16 -7.86
C ARG A 303 15.23 -34.10 -8.95
N ARG A 304 15.45 -33.75 -10.21
CA ARG A 304 15.38 -34.73 -11.30
C ARG A 304 16.45 -35.76 -10.98
N GLY A 305 15.99 -36.91 -10.51
CA GLY A 305 16.85 -38.09 -10.39
C GLY A 305 17.43 -38.37 -11.76
N ILE A 306 18.76 -38.54 -11.77
CA ILE A 306 19.53 -39.01 -12.92
C ILE A 306 19.21 -40.49 -13.08
#